data_4fc1ae013b1790b1033bbe3282aa91f3
#
_entry.id   4fc1ae013b1790b1033bbe3282aa91f3
#
_cell.length_a   1.000
_cell.length_b   1.000
_cell.length_c   1.000
_cell.angle_alpha   90.00
_cell.angle_beta   90.00
_cell.angle_gamma   90.00
#
_symmetry.space_group_name_H-M   'P 1'
#
loop_
_entity.id
_entity.type
_entity.pdbx_description
1 polymer ?
#
loop_
_entity_poly.entity_id
_entity_poly.type
_entity_poly.pdbx_seq_one_letter_code
_entity_poly.pdbx_strand_id
1 'polypeptide(L)'
;EVFANTPQLKAIARIGIGMDNVDLEAAARHGIKVSNTPEGPTDAVAEMVLAALLAIGHQIVPADRDMHAGIWKKRMGFSIQGLKILVIGYGHIGRRVAHMLEKFHAQLLIYDKYNPQESTCSLEEGLKHADVVTLHAAGREEILTKELLQNAKPGMVLLNSARGGLVNEDALYEGLNDGKIQAYWGDVFWEEPYRGKITACEHAVLTPHISTYTTACRESMETQAVRNLLKDLRE
;
A
#
# COMPACT_ATOMS: atom_id res chain seq x y z
N GLU A 1 1.00 14.84 -24.66
CA GLU A 1 2.08 15.73 -25.15
C GLU A 1 3.34 14.94 -25.51
N VAL A 2 3.84 14.05 -24.65
CA VAL A 2 5.05 13.21 -24.92
C VAL A 2 4.87 12.40 -26.20
N PHE A 3 3.77 11.68 -26.36
CA PHE A 3 3.55 10.79 -27.53
C PHE A 3 3.46 11.55 -28.86
N ALA A 4 2.91 12.76 -28.86
CA ALA A 4 2.87 13.61 -30.07
C ALA A 4 4.26 14.06 -30.53
N ASN A 5 5.22 14.17 -29.59
CA ASN A 5 6.58 14.61 -29.86
C ASN A 5 7.58 13.45 -30.07
N THR A 6 7.09 12.21 -30.00
CA THR A 6 7.92 11.00 -30.17
C THR A 6 7.34 10.05 -31.23
N PRO A 7 7.28 10.44 -32.51
CA PRO A 7 6.60 9.67 -33.58
C PRO A 7 7.24 8.29 -33.86
N GLN A 8 8.44 8.06 -33.35
CA GLN A 8 9.16 6.77 -33.54
C GLN A 8 8.95 5.82 -32.34
N LEU A 9 8.26 6.26 -31.27
CA LEU A 9 8.00 5.43 -30.09
C LEU A 9 6.95 4.36 -30.44
N LYS A 10 7.31 3.09 -30.31
CA LYS A 10 6.45 1.95 -30.66
C LYS A 10 5.93 1.21 -29.45
N ALA A 11 6.72 1.14 -28.38
CA ALA A 11 6.36 0.40 -27.18
C ALA A 11 6.91 1.03 -25.90
N ILE A 12 6.23 0.82 -24.79
CA ILE A 12 6.61 1.22 -23.44
C ILE A 12 6.44 0.00 -22.52
N ALA A 13 7.49 -0.35 -21.77
CA ALA A 13 7.39 -1.30 -20.67
C ALA A 13 7.58 -0.57 -19.34
N ARG A 14 6.52 -0.46 -18.55
CA ARG A 14 6.55 0.17 -17.22
C ARG A 14 7.02 -0.85 -16.19
N ILE A 15 8.08 -0.53 -15.44
CA ILE A 15 8.57 -1.35 -14.33
C ILE A 15 7.66 -1.15 -13.11
N GLY A 16 6.86 -2.14 -12.76
CA GLY A 16 5.87 -2.16 -11.67
C GLY A 16 4.44 -2.46 -12.15
N ILE A 17 3.50 -2.57 -11.22
CA ILE A 17 2.09 -2.94 -11.49
C ILE A 17 1.27 -1.74 -11.96
N GLY A 18 1.34 -0.61 -11.23
CA GLY A 18 0.49 0.56 -11.48
C GLY A 18 0.80 1.20 -12.83
N MET A 19 -0.23 1.61 -13.54
CA MET A 19 -0.14 2.27 -14.84
C MET A 19 -0.62 3.73 -14.81
N ASP A 20 -0.76 4.28 -13.61
CA ASP A 20 -1.38 5.58 -13.35
C ASP A 20 -0.64 6.76 -14.00
N ASN A 21 0.65 6.60 -14.27
CA ASN A 21 1.51 7.60 -14.89
C ASN A 21 1.60 7.48 -16.42
N VAL A 22 0.86 6.55 -17.03
CA VAL A 22 0.81 6.35 -18.49
C VAL A 22 -0.61 6.61 -18.98
N ASP A 23 -0.77 7.55 -19.90
CA ASP A 23 -2.04 7.78 -20.62
C ASP A 23 -2.24 6.67 -21.66
N LEU A 24 -2.92 5.59 -21.24
CA LEU A 24 -3.17 4.41 -22.07
C LEU A 24 -4.00 4.72 -23.31
N GLU A 25 -4.97 5.64 -23.20
CA GLU A 25 -5.80 6.04 -24.35
C GLU A 25 -4.97 6.82 -25.37
N ALA A 26 -4.14 7.76 -24.89
CA ALA A 26 -3.24 8.48 -25.78
C ALA A 26 -2.21 7.53 -26.42
N ALA A 27 -1.63 6.59 -25.68
CA ALA A 27 -0.72 5.57 -26.21
C ALA A 27 -1.40 4.77 -27.35
N ALA A 28 -2.63 4.30 -27.11
CA ALA A 28 -3.41 3.56 -28.10
C ALA A 28 -3.68 4.40 -29.37
N ARG A 29 -4.06 5.69 -29.22
CA ARG A 29 -4.27 6.59 -30.38
C ARG A 29 -3.01 6.79 -31.22
N HIS A 30 -1.84 6.70 -30.61
CA HIS A 30 -0.54 6.80 -31.30
C HIS A 30 0.03 5.44 -31.73
N GLY A 31 -0.71 4.33 -31.56
CA GLY A 31 -0.26 3.00 -31.90
C GLY A 31 0.90 2.47 -31.04
N ILE A 32 1.06 3.02 -29.82
CA ILE A 32 2.12 2.64 -28.89
C ILE A 32 1.61 1.50 -28.01
N LYS A 33 2.31 0.36 -28.03
CA LYS A 33 2.04 -0.76 -27.13
C LYS A 33 2.54 -0.45 -25.72
N VAL A 34 1.73 -0.78 -24.69
CA VAL A 34 2.11 -0.50 -23.30
C VAL A 34 1.95 -1.76 -22.48
N SER A 35 3.02 -2.13 -21.78
CA SER A 35 3.05 -3.28 -20.87
C SER A 35 3.56 -2.90 -19.49
N ASN A 36 3.29 -3.75 -18.47
CA ASN A 36 3.75 -3.60 -17.10
C ASN A 36 4.35 -4.91 -16.56
N THR A 37 4.81 -4.90 -15.31
CA THR A 37 5.49 -6.05 -14.69
C THR A 37 4.78 -6.49 -13.40
N PRO A 38 3.67 -7.25 -13.49
CA PRO A 38 2.85 -7.61 -12.34
C PRO A 38 3.42 -8.77 -11.50
N GLU A 39 4.37 -9.55 -12.01
CA GLU A 39 4.81 -10.80 -11.35
C GLU A 39 5.76 -10.57 -10.17
N GLY A 40 6.65 -9.55 -10.27
CA GLY A 40 7.70 -9.30 -9.28
C GLY A 40 7.23 -8.73 -7.93
N PRO A 41 6.29 -7.78 -7.88
CA PRO A 41 6.01 -6.99 -6.67
C PRO A 41 5.28 -7.72 -5.55
N THR A 42 4.55 -8.79 -5.83
CA THR A 42 3.59 -9.39 -4.88
C THR A 42 4.22 -9.79 -3.55
N ASP A 43 5.30 -10.54 -3.58
CA ASP A 43 5.98 -11.01 -2.37
C ASP A 43 6.68 -9.86 -1.63
N ALA A 44 7.42 -9.01 -2.35
CA ALA A 44 8.15 -7.91 -1.75
C ALA A 44 7.23 -6.90 -1.05
N VAL A 45 6.09 -6.55 -1.66
CA VAL A 45 5.09 -5.67 -1.04
C VAL A 45 4.46 -6.34 0.18
N ALA A 46 4.12 -7.63 0.10
CA ALA A 46 3.54 -8.35 1.23
C ALA A 46 4.51 -8.45 2.42
N GLU A 47 5.79 -8.69 2.16
CA GLU A 47 6.85 -8.67 3.18
C GLU A 47 6.98 -7.29 3.83
N MET A 48 6.94 -6.21 3.04
CA MET A 48 7.03 -4.85 3.55
C MET A 48 5.83 -4.47 4.42
N VAL A 49 4.61 -4.89 4.05
CA VAL A 49 3.39 -4.72 4.87
C VAL A 49 3.55 -5.42 6.22
N LEU A 50 4.02 -6.68 6.21
CA LEU A 50 4.25 -7.43 7.44
C LEU A 50 5.34 -6.80 8.29
N ALA A 51 6.44 -6.36 7.68
CA ALA A 51 7.54 -5.68 8.37
C ALA A 51 7.04 -4.38 9.04
N ALA A 52 6.25 -3.58 8.35
CA ALA A 52 5.64 -2.36 8.88
C ALA A 52 4.69 -2.65 10.05
N LEU A 53 3.82 -3.67 9.92
CA LEU A 53 2.92 -4.07 11.00
C LEU A 53 3.69 -4.54 12.24
N LEU A 54 4.72 -5.36 12.07
CA LEU A 54 5.58 -5.80 13.17
C LEU A 54 6.36 -4.63 13.78
N ALA A 55 6.89 -3.72 12.97
CA ALA A 55 7.61 -2.54 13.45
C ALA A 55 6.71 -1.62 14.31
N ILE A 56 5.46 -1.41 13.88
CA ILE A 56 4.45 -0.67 14.66
C ILE A 56 4.08 -1.45 15.92
N GLY A 57 3.71 -2.72 15.78
CA GLY A 57 3.24 -3.56 16.89
C GLY A 57 4.28 -3.67 18.02
N HIS A 58 5.54 -3.81 17.68
CA HIS A 58 6.64 -3.89 18.65
C HIS A 58 7.31 -2.54 18.97
N GLN A 59 6.77 -1.42 18.46
CA GLN A 59 7.31 -0.07 18.71
C GLN A 59 8.79 0.07 18.29
N ILE A 60 9.23 -0.64 17.23
CA ILE A 60 10.65 -0.73 16.84
C ILE A 60 11.20 0.66 16.49
N VAL A 61 10.50 1.42 15.64
CA VAL A 61 10.99 2.73 15.17
C VAL A 61 11.17 3.74 16.31
N PRO A 62 10.18 3.97 17.21
CA PRO A 62 10.40 4.88 18.33
C PRO A 62 11.37 4.34 19.38
N ALA A 63 11.47 3.01 19.57
CA ALA A 63 12.45 2.43 20.48
C ALA A 63 13.89 2.60 19.98
N ASP A 64 14.13 2.39 18.69
CA ASP A 64 15.42 2.64 18.03
C ASP A 64 15.84 4.12 18.16
N ARG A 65 14.91 5.05 17.91
CA ARG A 65 15.14 6.48 18.07
C ARG A 65 15.53 6.84 19.53
N ASP A 66 14.81 6.28 20.52
CA ASP A 66 15.12 6.48 21.93
C ASP A 66 16.55 5.98 22.26
N MET A 67 16.91 4.78 21.80
CA MET A 67 18.24 4.20 22.04
C MET A 67 19.37 5.06 21.44
N HIS A 68 19.19 5.54 20.21
CA HIS A 68 20.16 6.47 19.58
C HIS A 68 20.25 7.81 20.29
N ALA A 69 19.18 8.26 20.97
CA ALA A 69 19.19 9.44 21.84
C ALA A 69 19.72 9.16 23.26
N GLY A 70 20.20 7.97 23.56
CA GLY A 70 20.67 7.57 24.90
C GLY A 70 19.53 7.36 25.91
N ILE A 71 18.29 7.20 25.46
CA ILE A 71 17.11 7.02 26.30
C ILE A 71 16.78 5.54 26.43
N TRP A 72 16.92 4.98 27.62
CA TRP A 72 16.52 3.60 27.93
C TRP A 72 15.06 3.55 28.36
N LYS A 73 14.13 3.39 27.40
CA LYS A 73 12.68 3.40 27.65
C LYS A 73 12.03 2.14 27.09
N LYS A 74 11.34 1.38 27.95
CA LYS A 74 10.49 0.26 27.52
C LYS A 74 9.17 0.80 27.01
N ARG A 75 8.76 0.39 25.80
CA ARG A 75 7.49 0.76 25.17
C ARG A 75 6.57 -0.47 25.11
N MET A 76 5.31 -0.30 25.50
CA MET A 76 4.31 -1.36 25.37
C MET A 76 3.78 -1.36 23.95
N GLY A 77 3.77 -2.53 23.34
CA GLY A 77 3.24 -2.75 22.01
C GLY A 77 2.10 -3.79 22.01
N PHE A 78 1.83 -4.36 20.83
CA PHE A 78 0.85 -5.44 20.65
C PHE A 78 1.41 -6.54 19.76
N SER A 79 0.84 -7.76 19.88
CA SER A 79 1.14 -8.91 19.02
C SER A 79 0.06 -9.07 17.96
N ILE A 80 0.41 -9.63 16.80
CA ILE A 80 -0.54 -9.87 15.68
C ILE A 80 -1.56 -10.95 16.04
N GLN A 81 -1.18 -11.94 16.83
CA GLN A 81 -2.04 -13.07 17.20
C GLN A 81 -3.38 -12.60 17.78
N GLY A 82 -4.47 -13.05 17.16
CA GLY A 82 -5.84 -12.76 17.60
C GLY A 82 -6.38 -11.40 17.15
N LEU A 83 -5.57 -10.51 16.54
CA LEU A 83 -6.06 -9.24 15.99
C LEU A 83 -7.02 -9.48 14.82
N LYS A 84 -8.06 -8.67 14.76
CA LYS A 84 -8.93 -8.59 13.58
C LYS A 84 -8.30 -7.65 12.56
N ILE A 85 -7.94 -8.17 11.40
CA ILE A 85 -7.26 -7.42 10.35
C ILE A 85 -8.15 -7.35 9.11
N LEU A 86 -8.56 -6.14 8.73
CA LEU A 86 -9.31 -5.87 7.51
C LEU A 86 -8.35 -5.70 6.34
N VAL A 87 -8.46 -6.57 5.36
CA VAL A 87 -7.75 -6.49 4.08
C VAL A 87 -8.70 -5.88 3.05
N ILE A 88 -8.38 -4.67 2.58
CA ILE A 88 -9.14 -3.94 1.57
C ILE A 88 -8.46 -4.11 0.21
N GLY A 89 -9.12 -4.81 -0.71
CA GLY A 89 -8.57 -5.25 -1.98
C GLY A 89 -7.95 -6.65 -1.87
N TYR A 90 -8.59 -7.64 -2.50
CA TYR A 90 -8.22 -9.06 -2.40
C TYR A 90 -7.69 -9.59 -3.74
N GLY A 91 -6.83 -8.79 -4.40
CA GLY A 91 -6.03 -9.17 -5.56
C GLY A 91 -4.78 -9.96 -5.17
N HIS A 92 -3.77 -10.01 -6.05
CA HIS A 92 -2.52 -10.77 -5.80
C HIS A 92 -1.84 -10.39 -4.49
N ILE A 93 -1.64 -9.08 -4.24
CA ILE A 93 -0.97 -8.59 -3.03
C ILE A 93 -1.84 -8.85 -1.78
N GLY A 94 -3.13 -8.47 -1.81
CA GLY A 94 -4.02 -8.66 -0.68
C GLY A 94 -4.15 -10.12 -0.24
N ARG A 95 -4.27 -11.05 -1.20
CA ARG A 95 -4.26 -12.51 -0.92
C ARG A 95 -2.94 -12.96 -0.30
N ARG A 96 -1.82 -12.45 -0.79
CA ARG A 96 -0.50 -12.81 -0.26
C ARG A 96 -0.32 -12.30 1.16
N VAL A 97 -0.70 -11.06 1.44
CA VAL A 97 -0.70 -10.46 2.79
C VAL A 97 -1.60 -11.25 3.72
N ALA A 98 -2.83 -11.56 3.31
CA ALA A 98 -3.78 -12.36 4.08
C ALA A 98 -3.18 -13.71 4.45
N HIS A 99 -2.62 -14.45 3.48
CA HIS A 99 -1.98 -15.74 3.72
C HIS A 99 -0.82 -15.65 4.73
N MET A 100 0.00 -14.59 4.68
CA MET A 100 1.07 -14.39 5.66
C MET A 100 0.51 -14.12 7.06
N LEU A 101 -0.52 -13.24 7.16
CA LEU A 101 -1.15 -12.89 8.44
C LEU A 101 -1.87 -14.07 9.12
N GLU A 102 -2.44 -15.02 8.34
CA GLU A 102 -2.99 -16.26 8.87
C GLU A 102 -1.95 -17.09 9.63
N LYS A 103 -0.69 -17.11 9.16
CA LYS A 103 0.41 -17.82 9.85
C LYS A 103 0.79 -17.17 11.18
N PHE A 104 0.43 -15.89 11.38
CA PHE A 104 0.52 -15.20 12.66
C PHE A 104 -0.75 -15.31 13.51
N HIS A 105 -1.71 -16.18 13.12
CA HIS A 105 -2.97 -16.39 13.81
C HIS A 105 -3.84 -15.12 13.92
N ALA A 106 -3.78 -14.24 12.93
CA ALA A 106 -4.72 -13.11 12.81
C ALA A 106 -6.12 -13.60 12.39
N GLN A 107 -7.15 -12.85 12.80
CA GLN A 107 -8.53 -13.03 12.32
C GLN A 107 -8.76 -12.10 11.14
N LEU A 108 -8.97 -12.67 9.94
CA LEU A 108 -9.08 -11.87 8.73
C LEU A 108 -10.53 -11.46 8.46
N LEU A 109 -10.70 -10.19 8.11
CA LEU A 109 -11.87 -9.61 7.49
C LEU A 109 -11.46 -9.19 6.08
N ILE A 110 -12.24 -9.56 5.07
CA ILE A 110 -11.92 -9.29 3.66
C ILE A 110 -13.00 -8.40 3.07
N TYR A 111 -12.56 -7.35 2.37
CA TYR A 111 -13.42 -6.53 1.54
C TYR A 111 -12.78 -6.30 0.17
N ASP A 112 -13.50 -6.61 -0.90
CA ASP A 112 -13.10 -6.31 -2.27
C ASP A 112 -14.31 -5.81 -3.08
N LYS A 113 -14.23 -4.57 -3.59
CA LYS A 113 -15.30 -3.93 -4.36
C LYS A 113 -15.57 -4.65 -5.68
N TYR A 114 -14.53 -5.20 -6.31
CA TYR A 114 -14.62 -5.81 -7.63
C TYR A 114 -14.79 -7.33 -7.59
N ASN A 115 -14.51 -7.95 -6.45
CA ASN A 115 -14.71 -9.37 -6.21
C ASN A 115 -15.54 -9.58 -4.92
N PRO A 116 -16.82 -9.14 -4.90
CA PRO A 116 -17.65 -9.17 -3.70
C PRO A 116 -17.88 -10.58 -3.15
N GLN A 117 -17.76 -11.64 -3.99
CA GLN A 117 -17.84 -13.04 -3.57
C GLN A 117 -16.68 -13.48 -2.66
N GLU A 118 -15.58 -12.74 -2.66
CA GLU A 118 -14.43 -12.99 -1.77
C GLU A 118 -14.54 -12.22 -0.45
N SER A 119 -15.45 -11.24 -0.39
CA SER A 119 -15.66 -10.43 0.80
C SER A 119 -16.35 -11.23 1.91
N THR A 120 -15.85 -11.08 3.13
CA THR A 120 -16.44 -11.67 4.34
C THR A 120 -17.29 -10.68 5.15
N CYS A 121 -17.20 -9.39 4.81
CA CYS A 121 -17.96 -8.30 5.45
C CYS A 121 -18.12 -7.12 4.48
N SER A 122 -18.99 -6.16 4.82
CA SER A 122 -19.00 -4.84 4.18
C SER A 122 -17.80 -4.01 4.66
N LEU A 123 -17.48 -2.93 3.94
CA LEU A 123 -16.39 -2.02 4.32
C LEU A 123 -16.65 -1.40 5.71
N GLU A 124 -17.87 -0.92 5.93
CA GLU A 124 -18.30 -0.30 7.17
C GLU A 124 -18.20 -1.25 8.37
N GLU A 125 -18.69 -2.48 8.19
CA GLU A 125 -18.60 -3.51 9.24
C GLU A 125 -17.14 -3.90 9.53
N GLY A 126 -16.34 -4.04 8.48
CA GLY A 126 -14.91 -4.31 8.62
C GLY A 126 -14.21 -3.22 9.43
N LEU A 127 -14.44 -1.94 9.11
CA LEU A 127 -13.84 -0.80 9.80
C LEU A 127 -14.26 -0.68 11.28
N LYS A 128 -15.52 -1.02 11.61
CA LYS A 128 -16.01 -1.00 13.01
C LYS A 128 -15.34 -2.03 13.90
N HIS A 129 -14.83 -3.11 13.32
CA HIS A 129 -14.32 -4.25 14.10
C HIS A 129 -12.82 -4.48 13.99
N ALA A 130 -12.17 -3.93 12.96
CA ALA A 130 -10.76 -4.16 12.71
C ALA A 130 -9.84 -3.45 13.70
N ASP A 131 -8.85 -4.17 14.23
CA ASP A 131 -7.73 -3.62 14.97
C ASP A 131 -6.69 -3.02 14.02
N VAL A 132 -6.55 -3.65 12.84
CA VAL A 132 -5.65 -3.23 11.77
C VAL A 132 -6.41 -3.21 10.45
N VAL A 133 -6.17 -2.18 9.66
CA VAL A 133 -6.67 -2.06 8.28
C VAL A 133 -5.49 -2.00 7.33
N THR A 134 -5.48 -2.80 6.28
CA THR A 134 -4.42 -2.79 5.27
C THR A 134 -5.00 -2.68 3.86
N LEU A 135 -4.48 -1.71 3.10
CA LEU A 135 -4.97 -1.33 1.77
C LEU A 135 -4.12 -1.94 0.65
N HIS A 136 -4.80 -2.69 -0.24
CA HIS A 136 -4.23 -3.32 -1.45
C HIS A 136 -5.11 -3.13 -2.68
N ALA A 137 -6.12 -2.25 -2.59
CA ALA A 137 -7.04 -1.96 -3.67
C ALA A 137 -6.37 -1.18 -4.81
N ALA A 138 -6.79 -1.44 -6.03
CA ALA A 138 -6.43 -0.66 -7.21
C ALA A 138 -7.36 0.55 -7.36
N GLY A 139 -6.92 1.52 -8.18
CA GLY A 139 -7.70 2.71 -8.50
C GLY A 139 -7.22 3.98 -7.80
N ARG A 140 -7.94 5.08 -8.05
CA ARG A 140 -7.62 6.42 -7.52
C ARG A 140 -8.74 7.01 -6.68
N GLU A 141 -9.92 6.37 -6.68
CA GLU A 141 -11.06 6.84 -5.90
C GLU A 141 -10.81 6.64 -4.42
N GLU A 142 -11.11 7.66 -3.63
CA GLU A 142 -11.03 7.60 -2.18
C GLU A 142 -11.92 6.46 -1.64
N ILE A 143 -11.34 5.52 -0.92
CA ILE A 143 -12.03 4.40 -0.28
C ILE A 143 -12.29 4.72 1.19
N LEU A 144 -11.27 5.18 1.89
CA LEU A 144 -11.37 5.57 3.30
C LEU A 144 -11.68 7.06 3.40
N THR A 145 -12.96 7.38 3.26
CA THR A 145 -13.49 8.75 3.38
C THR A 145 -13.40 9.25 4.82
N LYS A 146 -13.55 10.57 4.99
CA LYS A 146 -13.60 11.18 6.34
C LYS A 146 -14.69 10.54 7.20
N GLU A 147 -15.87 10.30 6.65
CA GLU A 147 -16.99 9.68 7.36
C GLU A 147 -16.67 8.25 7.82
N LEU A 148 -16.10 7.45 6.92
CA LEU A 148 -15.72 6.06 7.25
C LEU A 148 -14.64 6.00 8.33
N LEU A 149 -13.60 6.85 8.25
CA LEU A 149 -12.56 6.92 9.26
C LEU A 149 -13.09 7.39 10.62
N GLN A 150 -14.02 8.34 10.63
CA GLN A 150 -14.68 8.78 11.87
C GLN A 150 -15.52 7.69 12.55
N ASN A 151 -16.12 6.78 11.76
CA ASN A 151 -16.93 5.67 12.24
C ASN A 151 -16.15 4.36 12.44
N ALA A 152 -14.85 4.35 12.12
CA ALA A 152 -13.98 3.21 12.33
C ALA A 152 -13.71 2.94 13.82
N LYS A 153 -13.24 1.73 14.13
CA LYS A 153 -12.85 1.35 15.49
C LYS A 153 -11.79 2.31 16.05
N PRO A 154 -12.02 2.93 17.23
CA PRO A 154 -10.99 3.75 17.86
C PRO A 154 -9.72 2.94 18.17
N GLY A 155 -8.56 3.55 17.96
CA GLY A 155 -7.27 2.91 18.21
C GLY A 155 -6.85 1.93 17.13
N MET A 156 -7.47 1.94 15.94
CA MET A 156 -7.03 1.10 14.82
C MET A 156 -5.66 1.52 14.28
N VAL A 157 -4.94 0.58 13.69
CA VAL A 157 -3.73 0.81 12.92
C VAL A 157 -4.07 0.78 11.43
N LEU A 158 -3.55 1.72 10.64
CA LEU A 158 -3.77 1.79 9.20
C LEU A 158 -2.47 1.58 8.43
N LEU A 159 -2.47 0.67 7.45
CA LEU A 159 -1.33 0.38 6.58
C LEU A 159 -1.72 0.64 5.12
N ASN A 160 -0.92 1.42 4.40
CA ASN A 160 -1.18 1.74 2.99
C ASN A 160 0.05 1.52 2.10
N SER A 161 0.01 0.45 1.32
CA SER A 161 0.97 0.14 0.25
C SER A 161 0.35 0.23 -1.15
N ALA A 162 -0.88 0.73 -1.27
CA ALA A 162 -1.62 0.76 -2.52
C ALA A 162 -1.48 2.09 -3.25
N ARG A 163 -2.24 3.13 -2.82
CA ARG A 163 -2.15 4.51 -3.33
C ARG A 163 -2.52 5.50 -2.21
N GLY A 164 -1.83 6.64 -2.15
CA GLY A 164 -2.11 7.68 -1.16
C GLY A 164 -3.54 8.19 -1.23
N GLY A 165 -4.03 8.49 -2.43
CA GLY A 165 -5.37 9.03 -2.66
C GLY A 165 -6.54 8.12 -2.29
N LEU A 166 -6.31 6.85 -1.91
CA LEU A 166 -7.36 5.97 -1.40
C LEU A 166 -7.81 6.34 0.02
N VAL A 167 -7.04 7.16 0.72
CA VAL A 167 -7.30 7.59 2.10
C VAL A 167 -7.48 9.09 2.13
N ASN A 168 -8.51 9.58 2.82
CA ASN A 168 -8.68 11.01 3.07
C ASN A 168 -7.55 11.52 3.97
N GLU A 169 -6.68 12.38 3.43
CA GLU A 169 -5.47 12.87 4.13
C GLU A 169 -5.81 13.67 5.38
N ASP A 170 -6.84 14.54 5.29
CA ASP A 170 -7.26 15.38 6.41
C ASP A 170 -7.76 14.53 7.58
N ALA A 171 -8.61 13.54 7.29
CA ALA A 171 -9.16 12.65 8.29
C ALA A 171 -8.08 11.74 8.90
N LEU A 172 -7.12 11.27 8.11
CA LEU A 172 -5.97 10.53 8.62
C LEU A 172 -5.15 11.37 9.59
N TYR A 173 -4.85 12.62 9.21
CA TYR A 173 -4.11 13.56 10.06
C TYR A 173 -4.86 13.87 11.36
N GLU A 174 -6.16 14.17 11.28
CA GLU A 174 -7.01 14.37 12.44
C GLU A 174 -7.00 13.14 13.36
N GLY A 175 -7.22 11.93 12.80
CA GLY A 175 -7.27 10.69 13.55
C GLY A 175 -5.95 10.27 14.20
N LEU A 176 -4.80 10.62 13.61
CA LEU A 176 -3.48 10.39 14.22
C LEU A 176 -3.23 11.33 15.42
N ASN A 177 -3.72 12.58 15.34
CA ASN A 177 -3.53 13.57 16.40
C ASN A 177 -4.48 13.39 17.59
N ASP A 178 -5.71 12.92 17.35
CA ASP A 178 -6.71 12.70 18.40
C ASP A 178 -6.68 11.26 18.96
N GLY A 179 -5.84 10.38 18.40
CA GLY A 179 -5.67 8.99 18.82
C GLY A 179 -6.75 8.03 18.31
N LYS A 180 -7.64 8.48 17.45
CA LYS A 180 -8.63 7.63 16.76
C LYS A 180 -7.91 6.59 15.88
N ILE A 181 -6.83 7.01 15.23
CA ILE A 181 -5.89 6.13 14.52
C ILE A 181 -4.64 6.05 15.38
N GLN A 182 -4.37 4.88 15.94
CA GLN A 182 -3.25 4.67 16.87
C GLN A 182 -1.89 4.81 16.16
N ALA A 183 -1.79 4.31 14.93
CA ALA A 183 -0.59 4.42 14.11
C ALA A 183 -0.92 4.28 12.62
N TYR A 184 -0.06 4.83 11.79
CA TYR A 184 -0.13 4.72 10.34
C TYR A 184 1.20 4.26 9.77
N TRP A 185 1.17 3.37 8.79
CA TRP A 185 2.28 3.19 7.87
C TRP A 185 1.83 3.51 6.45
N GLY A 186 2.61 4.37 5.76
CA GLY A 186 2.43 4.71 4.35
C GLY A 186 3.73 4.52 3.58
N ASP A 187 3.65 3.75 2.48
CA ASP A 187 4.71 3.66 1.48
C ASP A 187 4.38 4.49 0.23
N VAL A 188 3.14 4.95 0.13
CA VAL A 188 2.59 5.71 -0.99
C VAL A 188 1.85 6.94 -0.50
N PHE A 189 1.83 8.01 -1.33
CA PHE A 189 1.35 9.31 -0.89
C PHE A 189 0.42 9.96 -1.93
N TRP A 190 -0.27 11.04 -1.55
CA TRP A 190 -1.16 11.84 -2.38
C TRP A 190 -0.40 12.57 -3.49
N GLU A 191 0.83 12.97 -3.19
CA GLU A 191 1.83 13.45 -4.15
C GLU A 191 3.20 12.84 -3.82
N GLU A 192 4.05 12.65 -4.83
CA GLU A 192 5.40 12.09 -4.64
C GLU A 192 6.40 12.92 -5.45
N PRO A 193 7.45 13.49 -4.80
CA PRO A 193 7.88 13.35 -3.40
C PRO A 193 6.93 14.03 -2.40
N TYR A 194 6.58 13.33 -1.31
CA TYR A 194 5.65 13.82 -0.30
C TYR A 194 6.32 14.76 0.71
N ARG A 195 5.65 15.90 0.98
CA ARG A 195 6.07 16.89 1.99
C ARG A 195 4.87 17.38 2.82
N GLY A 196 3.79 16.61 2.84
CA GLY A 196 2.54 16.97 3.50
C GLY A 196 2.59 16.77 5.02
N LYS A 197 1.45 17.05 5.64
CA LYS A 197 1.28 17.16 7.10
C LYS A 197 1.50 15.85 7.87
N ILE A 198 1.35 14.69 7.24
CA ILE A 198 1.58 13.39 7.91
C ILE A 198 3.04 13.21 8.32
N THR A 199 4.00 13.92 7.67
CA THR A 199 5.43 13.89 8.06
C THR A 199 5.68 14.40 9.48
N ALA A 200 4.78 15.21 10.03
CA ALA A 200 4.86 15.73 11.39
C ALA A 200 4.21 14.82 12.45
N CYS A 201 3.51 13.75 12.04
CA CYS A 201 2.82 12.86 12.97
C CYS A 201 3.79 11.85 13.60
N GLU A 202 3.93 11.87 14.92
CA GLU A 202 4.85 10.98 15.66
C GLU A 202 4.51 9.49 15.47
N HIS A 203 3.21 9.17 15.35
CA HIS A 203 2.71 7.80 15.18
C HIS A 203 2.63 7.34 13.72
N ALA A 204 3.24 8.09 12.80
CA ALA A 204 3.37 7.70 11.40
C ALA A 204 4.76 7.12 11.11
N VAL A 205 4.80 5.94 10.53
CA VAL A 205 5.99 5.33 9.93
C VAL A 205 5.87 5.52 8.42
N LEU A 206 6.82 6.20 7.81
CA LEU A 206 6.74 6.58 6.40
C LEU A 206 7.95 6.05 5.65
N THR A 207 7.70 5.45 4.48
CA THR A 207 8.74 4.94 3.60
C THR A 207 8.54 5.51 2.18
N PRO A 208 9.60 5.91 1.46
CA PRO A 208 9.48 6.66 0.23
C PRO A 208 9.23 5.77 -1.00
N HIS A 209 8.09 5.07 -1.03
CA HIS A 209 7.62 4.17 -2.09
C HIS A 209 8.65 3.10 -2.46
N ILE A 210 9.09 2.35 -1.44
CA ILE A 210 10.19 1.37 -1.55
C ILE A 210 9.76 -0.08 -1.38
N SER A 211 8.49 -0.40 -1.27
CA SER A 211 8.02 -1.78 -1.06
C SER A 211 8.51 -2.76 -2.13
N THR A 212 8.86 -2.29 -3.32
CA THR A 212 9.41 -3.10 -4.42
C THR A 212 10.94 -3.02 -4.54
N TYR A 213 11.63 -2.32 -3.65
CA TYR A 213 13.07 -2.06 -3.75
C TYR A 213 13.92 -3.15 -3.06
N THR A 214 13.57 -4.41 -3.27
CA THR A 214 14.45 -5.54 -2.96
C THR A 214 15.20 -5.99 -4.22
N THR A 215 16.42 -6.52 -4.08
CA THR A 215 17.23 -6.95 -5.23
C THR A 215 16.46 -7.94 -6.11
N ALA A 216 15.86 -8.97 -5.53
CA ALA A 216 15.13 -9.99 -6.26
C ALA A 216 13.90 -9.42 -7.00
N CYS A 217 13.15 -8.54 -6.35
CA CYS A 217 11.97 -7.92 -6.96
C CYS A 217 12.37 -7.01 -8.12
N ARG A 218 13.40 -6.16 -7.94
CA ARG A 218 13.90 -5.27 -8.97
C ARG A 218 14.40 -6.06 -10.19
N GLU A 219 15.25 -7.08 -9.98
CA GLU A 219 15.76 -7.93 -11.05
C GLU A 219 14.63 -8.63 -11.83
N SER A 220 13.63 -9.15 -11.11
CA SER A 220 12.45 -9.78 -11.73
C SER A 220 11.67 -8.79 -12.61
N MET A 221 11.33 -7.61 -12.05
CA MET A 221 10.56 -6.59 -12.78
C MET A 221 11.32 -6.05 -14.00
N GLU A 222 12.61 -5.75 -13.86
CA GLU A 222 13.44 -5.21 -14.94
C GLU A 222 13.61 -6.23 -16.05
N THR A 223 13.84 -7.50 -15.70
CA THR A 223 13.91 -8.60 -16.68
C THR A 223 12.58 -8.78 -17.41
N GLN A 224 11.45 -8.76 -16.69
CA GLN A 224 10.12 -8.86 -17.28
C GLN A 224 9.83 -7.68 -18.22
N ALA A 225 10.20 -6.45 -17.82
CA ALA A 225 10.01 -5.25 -18.65
C ALA A 225 10.76 -5.37 -19.99
N VAL A 226 12.02 -5.83 -19.95
CA VAL A 226 12.81 -6.06 -21.18
C VAL A 226 12.18 -7.14 -22.06
N ARG A 227 11.72 -8.25 -21.48
CA ARG A 227 11.04 -9.33 -22.24
C ARG A 227 9.76 -8.82 -22.90
N ASN A 228 8.94 -8.08 -22.16
CA ASN A 228 7.71 -7.49 -22.68
C ASN A 228 8.01 -6.53 -23.84
N LEU A 229 8.99 -5.63 -23.66
CA LEU A 229 9.38 -4.67 -24.69
C LEU A 229 9.85 -5.35 -25.96
N LEU A 230 10.70 -6.38 -25.85
CA LEU A 230 11.18 -7.15 -27.00
C LEU A 230 10.05 -7.90 -27.73
N LYS A 231 9.05 -8.38 -27.00
CA LYS A 231 7.84 -9.00 -27.57
C LYS A 231 7.04 -7.95 -28.34
N ASP A 232 6.72 -6.82 -27.68
CA ASP A 232 5.89 -5.76 -28.24
C ASP A 232 6.49 -5.13 -29.51
N LEU A 233 7.83 -5.09 -29.62
CA LEU A 233 8.54 -4.56 -30.80
C LEU A 233 8.61 -5.54 -31.96
N ARG A 234 8.42 -6.86 -31.76
CA ARG A 234 8.44 -7.88 -32.79
C ARG A 234 7.10 -8.10 -33.49
N GLU A 235 6.04 -7.78 -32.81
CA GLU A 235 4.64 -7.84 -33.27
C GLU A 235 4.22 -6.51 -33.94
#